data_ea1cd5502f69993ca219dea611f8afe8
#
_entry.id   ea1cd5502f69993ca219dea611f8afe8
#
_cell.length_a   1.000
_cell.length_b   1.000
_cell.length_c   1.000
_cell.angle_alpha   90.00
_cell.angle_beta   90.00
_cell.angle_gamma   90.00
#
_symmetry.space_group_name_H-M   'P 1'
#
loop_
_entity.id
_entity.type
_entity.pdbx_description
1 polymer ?
#
loop_
_entity_poly.entity_id
_entity_poly.type
_entity_poly.pdbx_seq_one_letter_code
_entity_poly.pdbx_strand_id
1 'polypeptide(L)'
;MRVSTGFLYFLVGALLVLLVVIIASFDPEQVSSPQFTRFYQADLEGKISRMSSGRSFYFELGGKKDGYSFYPRTDEHFNEGKPFHFIAAVGDYVRKPAKSDTLFLKKNGKTYRYTFKKFKL
;
A
#
# COMPACT_ATOMS: atom_id res chain seq x y z
N MET A 1 -18.59 -47.98 -19.35
CA MET A 1 -17.13 -47.78 -19.31
C MET A 1 -16.68 -47.59 -17.85
N ARG A 2 -15.78 -48.43 -17.39
CA ARG A 2 -15.30 -48.35 -16.02
C ARG A 2 -14.01 -47.54 -15.95
N VAL A 3 -14.03 -46.45 -15.19
CA VAL A 3 -12.82 -45.74 -14.88
C VAL A 3 -12.04 -46.53 -13.82
N SER A 4 -10.75 -46.79 -14.03
CA SER A 4 -9.92 -47.49 -13.06
C SER A 4 -9.71 -46.61 -11.81
N THR A 5 -9.64 -47.26 -10.65
CA THR A 5 -9.39 -46.60 -9.38
C THR A 5 -8.06 -45.83 -9.41
N GLY A 6 -7.01 -46.40 -10.04
CA GLY A 6 -5.72 -45.74 -10.20
C GLY A 6 -5.80 -44.45 -11.02
N PHE A 7 -6.61 -44.43 -12.08
CA PHE A 7 -6.83 -43.21 -12.86
C PHE A 7 -7.50 -42.13 -12.05
N LEU A 8 -8.49 -42.48 -11.21
CA LEU A 8 -9.19 -41.55 -10.34
C LEU A 8 -8.22 -40.92 -9.32
N TYR A 9 -7.36 -41.71 -8.67
CA TYR A 9 -6.34 -41.18 -7.76
C TYR A 9 -5.34 -40.29 -8.44
N PHE A 10 -4.95 -40.60 -9.67
CA PHE A 10 -4.06 -39.76 -10.46
C PHE A 10 -4.67 -38.37 -10.70
N LEU A 11 -5.94 -38.30 -11.07
CA LEU A 11 -6.64 -37.01 -11.30
C LEU A 11 -6.73 -36.17 -10.03
N VAL A 12 -7.06 -36.79 -8.90
CA VAL A 12 -7.14 -36.09 -7.61
C VAL A 12 -5.77 -35.57 -7.19
N GLY A 13 -4.72 -36.38 -7.33
CA GLY A 13 -3.36 -35.95 -7.01
C GLY A 13 -2.88 -34.80 -7.88
N ALA A 14 -3.15 -34.83 -9.18
CA ALA A 14 -2.79 -33.75 -10.10
C ALA A 14 -3.51 -32.43 -9.75
N LEU A 15 -4.79 -32.53 -9.36
CA LEU A 15 -5.57 -31.36 -8.94
C LEU A 15 -5.00 -30.74 -7.67
N LEU A 16 -4.62 -31.53 -6.67
CA LEU A 16 -4.03 -31.07 -5.42
C LEU A 16 -2.68 -30.39 -5.65
N VAL A 17 -1.82 -30.94 -6.51
CA VAL A 17 -0.53 -30.35 -6.85
C VAL A 17 -0.73 -28.99 -7.54
N LEU A 18 -1.67 -28.90 -8.45
CA LEU A 18 -2.00 -27.64 -9.13
C LEU A 18 -2.45 -26.57 -8.13
N LEU A 19 -3.31 -26.94 -7.17
CA LEU A 19 -3.78 -26.03 -6.13
C LEU A 19 -2.62 -25.50 -5.26
N VAL A 20 -1.69 -26.36 -4.84
CA VAL A 20 -0.53 -26.00 -4.05
C VAL A 20 0.37 -25.02 -4.83
N VAL A 21 0.60 -25.27 -6.11
CA VAL A 21 1.40 -24.37 -6.96
C VAL A 21 0.76 -22.98 -7.06
N ILE A 22 -0.55 -22.91 -7.22
CA ILE A 22 -1.28 -21.63 -7.27
C ILE A 22 -1.10 -20.86 -5.94
N ILE A 23 -1.27 -21.53 -4.80
CA ILE A 23 -1.10 -20.91 -3.48
C ILE A 23 0.36 -20.46 -3.25
N ALA A 24 1.32 -21.29 -3.61
CA ALA A 24 2.75 -21.01 -3.42
C ALA A 24 3.24 -19.88 -4.31
N SER A 25 2.62 -19.65 -5.47
CA SER A 25 2.97 -18.56 -6.37
C SER A 25 2.28 -17.24 -6.02
N PHE A 26 1.37 -17.25 -5.03
CA PHE A 26 0.68 -16.05 -4.59
C PHE A 26 1.64 -15.18 -3.75
N ASP A 27 1.94 -13.97 -4.25
CA ASP A 27 2.76 -12.98 -3.55
C ASP A 27 1.84 -11.83 -3.12
N PRO A 28 1.71 -11.56 -1.79
CA PRO A 28 0.87 -10.46 -1.31
C PRO A 28 1.28 -9.08 -1.85
N GLU A 29 2.57 -8.89 -2.18
CA GLU A 29 3.07 -7.65 -2.76
C GLU A 29 2.68 -7.48 -4.23
N GLN A 30 2.28 -8.56 -4.89
CA GLN A 30 1.80 -8.55 -6.27
C GLN A 30 0.29 -8.38 -6.36
N VAL A 31 -0.42 -8.35 -5.23
CA VAL A 31 -1.87 -8.16 -5.21
C VAL A 31 -2.21 -6.73 -5.60
N SER A 32 -3.13 -6.58 -6.55
CA SER A 32 -3.66 -5.28 -6.93
C SER A 32 -4.43 -4.66 -5.77
N SER A 33 -4.19 -3.38 -5.51
CA SER A 33 -4.89 -2.60 -4.50
C SER A 33 -5.48 -1.35 -5.13
N PRO A 34 -6.83 -1.23 -5.23
CA PRO A 34 -7.46 -0.01 -5.75
C PRO A 34 -7.10 1.23 -4.95
N GLN A 35 -6.95 1.09 -3.64
CA GLN A 35 -6.55 2.19 -2.75
C GLN A 35 -5.13 2.67 -3.04
N PHE A 36 -4.20 1.75 -3.24
CA PHE A 36 -2.83 2.09 -3.61
C PHE A 36 -2.77 2.72 -4.99
N THR A 37 -3.47 2.17 -5.97
CA THR A 37 -3.51 2.71 -7.33
C THR A 37 -4.01 4.15 -7.33
N ARG A 38 -5.09 4.42 -6.59
CA ARG A 38 -5.66 5.76 -6.46
C ARG A 38 -4.66 6.73 -5.82
N PHE A 39 -3.98 6.31 -4.74
CA PHE A 39 -2.96 7.11 -4.06
C PHE A 39 -1.75 7.38 -4.98
N TYR A 40 -1.24 6.35 -5.63
CA TYR A 40 -0.06 6.46 -6.50
C TYR A 40 -0.29 7.40 -7.67
N GLN A 41 -1.44 7.29 -8.32
CA GLN A 41 -1.77 8.10 -9.50
C GLN A 41 -2.13 9.54 -9.15
N ALA A 42 -2.53 9.81 -7.92
CA ALA A 42 -3.01 11.12 -7.52
C ALA A 42 -1.88 12.14 -7.40
N ASP A 43 -2.16 13.36 -7.82
CA ASP A 43 -1.34 14.54 -7.53
C ASP A 43 -1.89 15.15 -6.24
N LEU A 44 -1.15 15.01 -5.14
CA LEU A 44 -1.60 15.42 -3.81
C LEU A 44 -0.92 16.69 -3.38
N GLU A 45 -1.70 17.65 -2.94
CA GLU A 45 -1.22 18.92 -2.38
C GLU A 45 -2.26 19.48 -1.45
N GLY A 46 -1.85 19.83 -0.23
CA GLY A 46 -2.73 20.46 0.73
C GLY A 46 -2.38 20.16 2.18
N LYS A 47 -3.15 20.77 3.08
CA LYS A 47 -3.01 20.53 4.52
C LYS A 47 -3.83 19.33 4.96
N ILE A 48 -3.25 18.52 5.84
CA ILE A 48 -3.96 17.40 6.47
C ILE A 48 -5.11 17.97 7.29
N SER A 49 -6.34 17.55 6.96
CA SER A 49 -7.55 17.95 7.70
C SER A 49 -8.04 16.87 8.65
N ARG A 50 -7.73 15.61 8.36
CA ARG A 50 -8.07 14.46 9.19
C ARG A 50 -7.09 13.34 8.92
N MET A 51 -6.79 12.52 9.95
CA MET A 51 -5.93 11.35 9.81
C MET A 51 -6.31 10.26 10.80
N SER A 52 -6.06 9.03 10.43
CA SER A 52 -6.19 7.87 11.30
C SER A 52 -5.08 6.86 11.00
N SER A 53 -4.74 6.04 11.96
CA SER A 53 -3.75 4.98 11.81
C SER A 53 -4.39 3.63 12.14
N GLY A 54 -3.91 2.59 11.47
CA GLY A 54 -4.35 1.23 11.62
C GLY A 54 -3.38 0.34 10.88
N ARG A 55 -3.87 -0.58 10.06
CA ARG A 55 -3.02 -1.41 9.18
C ARG A 55 -2.29 -0.59 8.13
N SER A 56 -2.94 0.49 7.67
CA SER A 56 -2.35 1.50 6.80
C SER A 56 -2.58 2.87 7.40
N PHE A 57 -1.86 3.85 6.92
CA PHE A 57 -2.08 5.23 7.32
C PHE A 57 -3.11 5.87 6.40
N TYR A 58 -4.14 6.50 6.96
CA TYR A 58 -5.19 7.20 6.23
C TYR A 58 -5.16 8.68 6.55
N PHE A 59 -5.33 9.53 5.55
CA PHE A 59 -5.41 10.97 5.72
C PHE A 59 -6.34 11.62 4.70
N GLU A 60 -6.91 12.77 5.08
CA GLU A 60 -7.73 13.62 4.22
C GLU A 60 -7.04 14.98 4.11
N LEU A 61 -7.14 15.60 2.94
CA LEU A 61 -6.53 16.91 2.66
C LEU A 61 -7.59 17.97 2.38
N GLY A 62 -7.39 19.16 2.94
CA GLY A 62 -8.19 20.34 2.65
C GLY A 62 -9.68 20.20 2.96
N GLY A 63 -10.06 19.37 3.93
CA GLY A 63 -11.46 19.13 4.31
C GLY A 63 -12.22 18.22 3.35
N LYS A 64 -11.58 17.68 2.33
CA LYS A 64 -12.19 16.71 1.42
C LYS A 64 -12.33 15.37 2.12
N LYS A 65 -13.55 14.80 2.15
CA LYS A 65 -13.84 13.52 2.81
C LYS A 65 -13.26 12.32 2.08
N ASP A 66 -12.78 12.49 0.87
CA ASP A 66 -12.26 11.44 0.02
C ASP A 66 -10.74 11.36 0.22
N GLY A 67 -10.33 10.67 1.26
CA GLY A 67 -8.94 10.58 1.67
C GLY A 67 -8.16 9.48 0.98
N TYR A 68 -6.92 9.28 1.43
CA TYR A 68 -5.96 8.34 0.84
C TYR A 68 -5.36 7.46 1.92
N SER A 69 -5.11 6.20 1.56
CA SER A 69 -4.41 5.26 2.43
C SER A 69 -3.10 4.83 1.79
N PHE A 70 -2.04 4.73 2.59
CA PHE A 70 -0.76 4.25 2.12
C PHE A 70 0.04 3.64 3.27
N TYR A 71 1.16 2.98 2.93
CA TYR A 71 2.06 2.34 3.88
C TYR A 71 3.41 3.06 3.85
N PRO A 72 3.59 4.13 4.65
CA PRO A 72 4.83 4.90 4.65
C PRO A 72 5.99 4.08 5.20
N ARG A 73 7.18 4.32 4.64
CA ARG A 73 8.43 3.70 5.10
C ARG A 73 9.22 4.69 5.94
N THR A 74 9.77 4.20 7.05
CA THR A 74 10.66 4.97 7.92
C THR A 74 12.11 4.74 7.48
N ASP A 75 12.88 5.82 7.30
CA ASP A 75 14.25 5.78 6.82
C ASP A 75 15.07 6.89 7.47
N GLU A 76 16.26 6.55 7.98
CA GLU A 76 17.14 7.54 8.63
C GLU A 76 17.55 8.69 7.70
N HIS A 77 17.72 8.38 6.42
CA HIS A 77 18.21 9.32 5.42
C HIS A 77 17.15 10.30 4.96
N PHE A 78 15.90 9.83 4.79
CA PHE A 78 14.83 10.64 4.22
C PHE A 78 13.94 11.31 5.27
N ASN A 79 13.78 10.70 6.43
CA ASN A 79 12.86 11.19 7.46
C ASN A 79 13.42 11.07 8.88
N GLU A 80 14.74 10.96 9.02
CA GLU A 80 15.45 10.91 10.31
C GLU A 80 14.97 9.77 11.23
N GLY A 81 14.53 8.66 10.65
CA GLY A 81 14.00 7.55 11.42
C GLY A 81 12.66 7.84 12.12
N LYS A 82 11.95 8.90 11.71
CA LYS A 82 10.69 9.31 12.32
C LYS A 82 9.51 8.73 11.54
N PRO A 83 8.74 7.78 12.11
CA PRO A 83 7.57 7.23 11.45
C PRO A 83 6.53 8.31 11.14
N PHE A 84 5.92 8.23 9.99
CA PHE A 84 4.94 9.21 9.52
C PHE A 84 3.80 9.42 10.53
N HIS A 85 3.27 8.34 11.08
CA HIS A 85 2.15 8.40 12.01
C HIS A 85 2.50 9.01 13.38
N PHE A 86 3.78 9.14 13.70
CA PHE A 86 4.21 9.80 14.94
C PHE A 86 4.37 11.31 14.77
N ILE A 87 4.80 11.75 13.58
CA ILE A 87 5.12 13.17 13.40
C ILE A 87 4.07 13.94 12.60
N ALA A 88 3.36 13.29 11.66
CA ALA A 88 2.32 13.95 10.88
C ALA A 88 1.15 14.34 11.80
N ALA A 89 0.63 15.54 11.60
CA ALA A 89 -0.48 16.06 12.36
C ALA A 89 -1.43 16.87 11.47
N VAL A 90 -2.65 17.03 11.91
CA VAL A 90 -3.61 17.91 11.26
C VAL A 90 -3.01 19.32 11.18
N GLY A 91 -3.08 19.93 10.00
CA GLY A 91 -2.48 21.23 9.71
C GLY A 91 -1.14 21.16 9.02
N ASP A 92 -0.45 20.01 9.03
CA ASP A 92 0.77 19.82 8.26
C ASP A 92 0.48 19.75 6.77
N TYR A 93 1.45 20.18 5.95
CA TYR A 93 1.31 20.22 4.50
C TYR A 93 1.88 18.96 3.85
N VAL A 94 1.14 18.40 2.91
CA VAL A 94 1.54 17.22 2.15
C VAL A 94 1.65 17.55 0.68
N ARG A 95 2.69 17.05 0.03
CA ARG A 95 2.89 17.12 -1.42
C ARG A 95 3.36 15.79 -1.96
N LYS A 96 2.66 15.26 -2.95
CA LYS A 96 3.08 14.09 -3.70
C LYS A 96 2.69 14.27 -5.17
N PRO A 97 3.67 14.43 -6.08
CA PRO A 97 3.36 14.47 -7.52
C PRO A 97 2.67 13.19 -8.00
N ALA A 98 1.89 13.30 -9.05
CA ALA A 98 1.27 12.15 -9.69
C ALA A 98 2.31 11.10 -10.07
N LYS A 99 2.05 9.83 -9.79
CA LYS A 99 2.93 8.69 -10.10
C LYS A 99 4.33 8.80 -9.49
N SER A 100 4.48 9.56 -8.42
CA SER A 100 5.76 9.71 -7.70
C SER A 100 5.92 8.61 -6.66
N ASP A 101 7.16 8.21 -6.41
CA ASP A 101 7.52 7.25 -5.36
C ASP A 101 7.66 7.89 -3.98
N THR A 102 7.51 9.21 -3.89
CA THR A 102 7.82 9.94 -2.68
C THR A 102 6.73 10.93 -2.32
N LEU A 103 6.33 10.91 -1.06
CA LEU A 103 5.46 11.90 -0.44
C LEU A 103 6.31 12.82 0.44
N PHE A 104 6.10 14.13 0.30
CA PHE A 104 6.76 15.15 1.13
C PHE A 104 5.81 15.63 2.22
N LEU A 105 6.30 15.62 3.46
CA LEU A 105 5.58 16.18 4.61
C LEU A 105 6.32 17.44 5.06
N LYS A 106 5.62 18.56 5.05
CA LYS A 106 6.16 19.84 5.54
C LYS A 106 5.58 20.15 6.91
N LYS A 107 6.45 20.25 7.89
CA LYS A 107 6.09 20.49 9.28
C LYS A 107 7.03 21.56 9.86
N ASN A 108 6.47 22.68 10.30
CA ASN A 108 7.23 23.76 10.95
C ASN A 108 8.46 24.20 10.15
N GLY A 109 8.31 24.36 8.83
CA GLY A 109 9.38 24.78 7.94
C GLY A 109 10.37 23.67 7.56
N LYS A 110 10.22 22.47 8.07
CA LYS A 110 11.07 21.32 7.75
C LYS A 110 10.32 20.37 6.84
N THR A 111 11.05 19.78 5.88
CA THR A 111 10.49 18.81 4.92
C THR A 111 11.04 17.43 5.19
N TYR A 112 10.14 16.47 5.36
CA TYR A 112 10.46 15.05 5.48
C TYR A 112 9.99 14.32 4.23
N ARG A 113 10.75 13.31 3.79
CA ARG A 113 10.42 12.49 2.63
C ARG A 113 10.00 11.11 3.08
N TYR A 114 8.93 10.60 2.51
CA TYR A 114 8.45 9.25 2.80
C TYR A 114 8.24 8.50 1.50
N THR A 115 9.01 7.45 1.30
CA THR A 115 8.68 6.42 0.32
C THR A 115 7.64 5.50 0.94
N PHE A 116 7.06 4.62 0.18
CA PHE A 116 5.96 3.78 0.65
C PHE A 116 5.97 2.43 -0.05
N LYS A 117 5.32 1.46 0.61
CA LYS A 117 5.14 0.13 0.04
C LYS A 117 4.32 0.23 -1.24
N LYS A 118 4.79 -0.44 -2.31
CA LYS A 118 4.11 -0.47 -3.60
C LYS A 118 3.37 -1.78 -3.78
N PHE A 119 2.19 -1.66 -4.38
CA PHE A 119 1.38 -2.79 -4.79
C PHE A 119 1.26 -2.80 -6.31
N LYS A 120 0.76 -3.90 -6.85
CA LYS A 120 0.51 -3.99 -8.29
C LYS A 120 -0.59 -3.01 -8.68
N LEU A 121 -0.35 -2.24 -9.72
CA LEU A 121 -1.31 -1.28 -10.28
C LEU A 121 -2.37 -1.97 -11.13
#